data_b411fc34dfc291ceb0aac9b4c36daf32
#
_entry.id   b411fc34dfc291ceb0aac9b4c36daf32
#
_cell.length_a   1.000
_cell.length_b   1.000
_cell.length_c   1.000
_cell.angle_alpha   90.00
_cell.angle_beta   90.00
_cell.angle_gamma   90.00
#
_symmetry.space_group_name_H-M   'P 1'
#
loop_
_entity.id
_entity.type
_entity.pdbx_description
1 polymer ?
#
loop_
_entity_poly.entity_id
_entity_poly.type
_entity_poly.pdbx_seq_one_letter_code
_entity_poly.pdbx_strand_id
1 'polypeptide(L)'
;MNVKNRKCIRKLSLKSLYANRRNLIAIFAIALTTLLFTSMFTIVLSLNASYETYQFRQVGGYAHGTFKDVSPEQAEHIAAHPKVKATGVRKVIGITAEGGFAKIPAEISYMDANCTKWSYATPTIGRMPESGKEVAMDTAALQLLGVTPELGAEVTVSYSITEIGRAHV
;
A
#
# COMPACT_ATOMS: atom_id res chain seq x y z
N MET A 1 55.85 27.31 -2.83
CA MET A 1 56.01 26.28 -3.89
C MET A 1 54.69 25.60 -4.14
N ASN A 2 54.00 25.96 -5.21
CA ASN A 2 52.61 25.51 -5.44
C ASN A 2 52.64 24.25 -6.32
N VAL A 3 52.58 23.07 -5.69
CA VAL A 3 52.68 21.79 -6.43
C VAL A 3 51.32 21.49 -7.07
N LYS A 4 51.15 21.89 -8.33
CA LYS A 4 49.94 21.70 -9.15
C LYS A 4 49.76 20.24 -9.68
N ASN A 5 50.59 19.28 -9.29
CA ASN A 5 50.53 17.94 -9.86
C ASN A 5 49.69 16.96 -9.01
N ARG A 6 48.37 17.12 -9.04
CA ARG A 6 47.38 16.26 -8.34
C ARG A 6 47.56 14.76 -8.65
N LYS A 7 47.99 14.42 -9.87
CA LYS A 7 48.24 13.00 -10.27
C LYS A 7 49.41 12.40 -9.51
N CYS A 8 50.51 13.19 -9.34
CA CYS A 8 51.68 12.74 -8.62
C CYS A 8 51.40 12.55 -7.13
N ILE A 9 50.68 13.52 -6.50
CA ILE A 9 50.30 13.46 -5.09
C ILE A 9 49.39 12.26 -4.86
N ARG A 10 48.38 12.02 -5.70
CA ARG A 10 47.50 10.85 -5.60
C ARG A 10 48.24 9.52 -5.72
N LYS A 11 49.20 9.42 -6.64
CA LYS A 11 50.00 8.22 -6.83
C LYS A 11 50.90 7.96 -5.65
N LEU A 12 51.49 9.02 -5.06
CA LEU A 12 52.33 8.93 -3.88
C LEU A 12 51.56 8.53 -2.63
N SER A 13 50.39 9.14 -2.43
CA SER A 13 49.48 8.79 -1.33
C SER A 13 49.02 7.35 -1.40
N LEU A 14 48.61 6.87 -2.56
CA LEU A 14 48.24 5.47 -2.77
C LEU A 14 49.38 4.52 -2.48
N LYS A 15 50.59 4.83 -2.99
CA LYS A 15 51.79 4.00 -2.75
C LYS A 15 52.16 3.95 -1.27
N SER A 16 52.06 5.08 -0.56
CA SER A 16 52.28 5.16 0.90
C SER A 16 51.24 4.36 1.71
N LEU A 17 49.98 4.38 1.28
CA LEU A 17 48.91 3.59 1.90
C LEU A 17 49.17 2.08 1.75
N TYR A 18 49.53 1.63 0.54
CA TYR A 18 49.84 0.20 0.29
C TYR A 18 51.14 -0.28 0.95
N ALA A 19 52.10 0.61 1.17
CA ALA A 19 53.36 0.24 1.81
C ALA A 19 53.21 -0.04 3.31
N ASN A 20 52.14 0.45 3.94
CA ASN A 20 51.94 0.34 5.38
C ASN A 20 50.75 -0.55 5.72
N ARG A 21 50.96 -1.83 6.01
CA ARG A 21 49.91 -2.81 6.32
C ARG A 21 48.93 -2.35 7.44
N ARG A 22 49.46 -1.63 8.43
CA ARG A 22 48.67 -1.09 9.54
C ARG A 22 47.62 -0.10 9.05
N ASN A 23 47.97 0.76 8.09
CA ASN A 23 47.02 1.75 7.52
C ASN A 23 45.93 1.07 6.66
N LEU A 24 46.31 0.02 5.92
CA LEU A 24 45.33 -0.78 5.17
C LEU A 24 44.32 -1.46 6.09
N ILE A 25 44.81 -2.06 7.18
CA ILE A 25 43.88 -2.68 8.17
C ILE A 25 42.98 -1.67 8.80
N ALA A 26 43.45 -0.47 9.15
CA ALA A 26 42.65 0.61 9.70
C ALA A 26 41.56 1.09 8.71
N ILE A 27 41.93 1.28 7.44
CA ILE A 27 40.97 1.66 6.39
C ILE A 27 39.93 0.58 6.20
N PHE A 28 40.35 -0.70 6.17
CA PHE A 28 39.42 -1.82 6.04
C PHE A 28 38.47 -1.93 7.24
N ALA A 29 38.96 -1.72 8.45
CA ALA A 29 38.14 -1.70 9.66
C ALA A 29 37.10 -0.59 9.62
N ILE A 30 37.48 0.64 9.22
CA ILE A 30 36.55 1.77 9.08
C ILE A 30 35.50 1.47 7.99
N ALA A 31 35.92 0.94 6.85
CA ALA A 31 35.02 0.58 5.77
C ALA A 31 34.02 -0.50 6.22
N LEU A 32 34.49 -1.53 6.93
CA LEU A 32 33.63 -2.60 7.44
C LEU A 32 32.61 -2.07 8.49
N THR A 33 33.06 -1.27 9.45
CA THR A 33 32.16 -0.68 10.45
C THR A 33 31.13 0.24 9.82
N THR A 34 31.53 1.08 8.86
CA THR A 34 30.62 1.94 8.12
C THR A 34 29.57 1.12 7.36
N LEU A 35 30.00 0.05 6.70
CA LEU A 35 29.11 -0.86 5.97
C LEU A 35 28.11 -1.52 6.93
N LEU A 36 28.56 -2.01 8.09
CA LEU A 36 27.70 -2.61 9.10
C LEU A 36 26.64 -1.62 9.63
N PHE A 37 27.06 -0.42 9.99
CA PHE A 37 26.12 0.60 10.45
C PHE A 37 25.11 0.98 9.36
N THR A 38 25.57 1.21 8.14
CA THR A 38 24.70 1.58 7.02
C THR A 38 23.69 0.47 6.74
N SER A 39 24.13 -0.79 6.69
CA SER A 39 23.22 -1.91 6.46
C SER A 39 22.20 -2.07 7.59
N MET A 40 22.64 -1.94 8.85
CA MET A 40 21.74 -2.00 10.00
C MET A 40 20.65 -0.92 9.93
N PHE A 41 21.03 0.33 9.72
CA PHE A 41 20.06 1.42 9.61
C PHE A 41 19.12 1.23 8.41
N THR A 42 19.63 0.78 7.27
CA THR A 42 18.81 0.51 6.10
C THR A 42 17.77 -0.58 6.38
N ILE A 43 18.18 -1.66 7.03
CA ILE A 43 17.28 -2.75 7.41
C ILE A 43 16.20 -2.25 8.38
N VAL A 44 16.58 -1.53 9.43
CA VAL A 44 15.64 -1.01 10.43
C VAL A 44 14.62 -0.07 9.79
N LEU A 45 15.06 0.88 8.97
CA LEU A 45 14.16 1.81 8.27
C LEU A 45 13.24 1.08 7.27
N SER A 46 13.77 0.10 6.54
CA SER A 46 12.97 -0.71 5.62
C SER A 46 11.93 -1.56 6.34
N LEU A 47 12.29 -2.19 7.46
CA LEU A 47 11.35 -2.95 8.28
C LEU A 47 10.26 -2.05 8.85
N ASN A 48 10.61 -0.87 9.36
CA ASN A 48 9.62 0.07 9.90
C ASN A 48 8.62 0.51 8.84
N ALA A 49 9.08 0.89 7.64
CA ALA A 49 8.22 1.27 6.53
C ALA A 49 7.33 0.11 6.04
N SER A 50 7.87 -1.10 5.99
CA SER A 50 7.12 -2.30 5.63
C SER A 50 6.07 -2.65 6.68
N TYR A 51 6.43 -2.53 7.96
CA TYR A 51 5.51 -2.78 9.07
C TYR A 51 4.35 -1.78 9.08
N GLU A 52 4.63 -0.49 8.88
CA GLU A 52 3.61 0.54 8.78
C GLU A 52 2.62 0.25 7.63
N THR A 53 3.13 -0.04 6.44
CA THR A 53 2.30 -0.42 5.29
C THR A 53 1.47 -1.67 5.55
N TYR A 54 2.05 -2.67 6.21
CA TYR A 54 1.35 -3.91 6.58
C TYR A 54 0.23 -3.63 7.58
N GLN A 55 0.46 -2.81 8.60
CA GLN A 55 -0.56 -2.42 9.57
C GLN A 55 -1.74 -1.71 8.92
N PHE A 56 -1.49 -0.74 8.03
CA PHE A 56 -2.57 -0.06 7.30
C PHE A 56 -3.39 -1.03 6.44
N ARG A 57 -2.75 -2.00 5.81
CA ARG A 57 -3.46 -3.03 5.03
C ARG A 57 -4.29 -3.96 5.91
N GLN A 58 -3.80 -4.32 7.08
CA GLN A 58 -4.52 -5.17 8.04
C GLN A 58 -5.75 -4.46 8.61
N VAL A 59 -5.63 -3.19 8.94
CA VAL A 59 -6.76 -2.37 9.41
C VAL A 59 -7.76 -2.07 8.28
N GLY A 60 -7.36 -2.28 7.02
CA GLY A 60 -8.23 -2.14 5.85
C GLY A 60 -8.45 -0.71 5.41
N GLY A 61 -7.60 0.24 5.84
CA GLY A 61 -7.72 1.62 5.37
C GLY A 61 -6.66 2.56 5.92
N TYR A 62 -6.37 3.59 5.15
CA TYR A 62 -5.41 4.65 5.48
C TYR A 62 -6.09 5.85 6.18
N ALA A 63 -7.33 5.68 6.63
CA ALA A 63 -8.10 6.74 7.26
C ALA A 63 -7.70 6.92 8.73
N HIS A 64 -7.62 8.17 9.20
CA HIS A 64 -7.35 8.49 10.60
C HIS A 64 -8.56 8.25 11.51
N GLY A 65 -9.76 8.20 10.95
CA GLY A 65 -10.99 7.91 11.64
C GLY A 65 -12.03 7.36 10.70
N THR A 66 -12.91 6.53 11.20
CA THR A 66 -14.02 5.94 10.45
C THR A 66 -15.30 6.16 11.23
N PHE A 67 -16.29 6.75 10.55
CA PHE A 67 -17.64 6.91 11.07
C PHE A 67 -18.51 5.85 10.44
N LYS A 68 -19.27 5.14 11.25
CA LYS A 68 -20.22 4.13 10.79
C LYS A 68 -21.62 4.69 10.89
N ASP A 69 -22.49 4.24 9.99
CA ASP A 69 -23.91 4.53 10.07
C ASP A 69 -24.25 6.02 9.98
N VAL A 70 -23.55 6.72 9.11
CA VAL A 70 -23.64 8.16 8.93
C VAL A 70 -24.73 8.49 7.90
N SER A 71 -25.65 9.41 8.24
CA SER A 71 -26.59 9.95 7.27
C SER A 71 -25.88 10.85 6.24
N PRO A 72 -26.44 11.07 5.05
CA PRO A 72 -25.87 11.99 4.06
C PRO A 72 -25.57 13.38 4.62
N GLU A 73 -26.49 13.93 5.44
CA GLU A 73 -26.31 15.24 6.09
C GLU A 73 -25.14 15.26 7.06
N GLN A 74 -24.98 14.19 7.85
CA GLN A 74 -23.85 14.06 8.75
C GLN A 74 -22.53 13.92 7.98
N ALA A 75 -22.52 13.20 6.85
CA ALA A 75 -21.35 13.05 6.00
C ALA A 75 -20.91 14.41 5.44
N GLU A 76 -21.85 15.26 5.00
CA GLU A 76 -21.56 16.62 4.55
C GLU A 76 -20.99 17.49 5.68
N HIS A 77 -21.56 17.41 6.88
CA HIS A 77 -21.03 18.12 8.05
C HIS A 77 -19.60 17.69 8.40
N ILE A 78 -19.32 16.40 8.34
CA ILE A 78 -17.97 15.87 8.57
C ILE A 78 -17.01 16.37 7.49
N ALA A 79 -17.42 16.31 6.23
CA ALA A 79 -16.60 16.77 5.10
C ALA A 79 -16.29 18.27 5.15
N ALA A 80 -17.24 19.08 5.62
CA ALA A 80 -17.08 20.52 5.76
C ALA A 80 -16.22 20.95 6.97
N HIS A 81 -15.85 20.02 7.86
CA HIS A 81 -15.15 20.39 9.08
C HIS A 81 -13.69 20.82 8.79
N PRO A 82 -13.19 21.96 9.32
CA PRO A 82 -11.89 22.54 8.98
C PRO A 82 -10.66 21.63 9.25
N LYS A 83 -10.79 20.65 10.14
CA LYS A 83 -9.73 19.67 10.46
C LYS A 83 -9.77 18.44 9.56
N VAL A 84 -10.80 18.27 8.72
CA VAL A 84 -10.91 17.17 7.80
C VAL A 84 -10.28 17.56 6.47
N LYS A 85 -9.27 16.85 6.06
CA LYS A 85 -8.54 17.13 4.82
C LYS A 85 -9.21 16.50 3.60
N ALA A 86 -9.74 15.31 3.76
CA ALA A 86 -10.43 14.57 2.71
C ALA A 86 -11.31 13.48 3.36
N THR A 87 -12.36 13.12 2.68
CA THR A 87 -13.28 12.03 3.06
C THR A 87 -13.33 10.98 1.96
N GLY A 88 -13.64 9.75 2.36
CA GLY A 88 -13.92 8.64 1.46
C GLY A 88 -15.19 7.94 1.89
N VAL A 89 -16.02 7.55 0.95
CA VAL A 89 -17.32 6.93 1.20
C VAL A 89 -17.31 5.48 0.76
N ARG A 90 -17.77 4.60 1.66
CA ARG A 90 -18.05 3.20 1.38
C ARG A 90 -19.51 2.90 1.72
N LYS A 91 -20.22 2.29 0.79
CA LYS A 91 -21.59 1.83 1.00
C LYS A 91 -21.69 0.33 0.76
N VAL A 92 -22.03 -0.44 1.78
CA VAL A 92 -22.29 -1.87 1.63
C VAL A 92 -23.63 -2.05 0.91
N ILE A 93 -23.60 -2.83 -0.17
CA ILE A 93 -24.79 -3.13 -0.99
C ILE A 93 -25.40 -4.45 -0.51
N GLY A 94 -24.56 -5.45 -0.26
CA GLY A 94 -25.02 -6.74 0.20
C GLY A 94 -23.87 -7.73 0.43
N ILE A 95 -24.24 -8.90 0.87
CA ILE A 95 -23.32 -10.02 1.12
C ILE A 95 -23.76 -11.21 0.27
N THR A 96 -22.82 -11.84 -0.39
CA THR A 96 -23.03 -13.11 -1.07
C THR A 96 -22.41 -14.24 -0.25
N ALA A 97 -23.19 -15.27 0.04
CA ALA A 97 -22.77 -16.47 0.75
C ALA A 97 -23.28 -17.74 0.05
N GLU A 98 -23.65 -17.64 -1.22
CA GLU A 98 -24.21 -18.74 -2.00
C GLU A 98 -23.22 -19.21 -3.09
N GLY A 99 -23.43 -20.42 -3.59
CA GLY A 99 -22.61 -20.98 -4.66
C GLY A 99 -21.14 -21.09 -4.28
N GLY A 100 -20.26 -20.48 -5.08
CA GLY A 100 -18.80 -20.43 -4.84
C GLY A 100 -18.42 -19.72 -3.55
N PHE A 101 -19.26 -18.83 -3.04
CA PHE A 101 -19.02 -18.04 -1.82
C PHE A 101 -19.59 -18.67 -0.54
N ALA A 102 -20.14 -19.91 -0.59
CA ALA A 102 -20.73 -20.58 0.57
C ALA A 102 -19.74 -20.78 1.74
N LYS A 103 -18.44 -20.97 1.44
CA LYS A 103 -17.40 -21.14 2.45
C LYS A 103 -16.69 -19.83 2.82
N ILE A 104 -16.64 -18.89 1.90
CA ILE A 104 -15.95 -17.60 2.06
C ILE A 104 -16.91 -16.53 1.55
N PRO A 105 -17.79 -16.00 2.42
CA PRO A 105 -18.70 -14.94 2.04
C PRO A 105 -17.97 -13.72 1.52
N ALA A 106 -18.50 -13.09 0.48
CA ALA A 106 -17.95 -11.87 -0.09
C ALA A 106 -18.93 -10.70 0.09
N GLU A 107 -18.40 -9.53 0.36
CA GLU A 107 -19.15 -8.29 0.46
C GLU A 107 -19.15 -7.57 -0.88
N ILE A 108 -20.32 -7.09 -1.29
CA ILE A 108 -20.49 -6.22 -2.42
C ILE A 108 -20.68 -4.81 -1.90
N SER A 109 -19.75 -3.93 -2.21
CA SER A 109 -19.77 -2.55 -1.72
C SER A 109 -19.42 -1.55 -2.83
N TYR A 110 -20.03 -0.38 -2.74
CA TYR A 110 -19.60 0.80 -3.48
C TYR A 110 -18.50 1.50 -2.70
N MET A 111 -17.48 1.97 -3.39
CA MET A 111 -16.41 2.81 -2.84
C MET A 111 -16.14 3.97 -3.80
N ASP A 112 -16.02 5.17 -3.24
CA ASP A 112 -15.55 6.31 -4.02
C ASP A 112 -14.03 6.23 -4.30
N ALA A 113 -13.51 7.15 -5.10
CA ALA A 113 -12.11 7.15 -5.50
C ALA A 113 -11.14 7.26 -4.31
N ASN A 114 -11.49 8.04 -3.28
CA ASN A 114 -10.67 8.20 -2.09
C ASN A 114 -10.68 6.92 -1.25
N CYS A 115 -11.86 6.36 -0.99
CA CYS A 115 -11.99 5.13 -0.23
C CYS A 115 -11.28 3.97 -0.93
N THR A 116 -11.45 3.82 -2.24
CA THR A 116 -10.76 2.80 -3.05
C THR A 116 -9.25 2.90 -2.93
N LYS A 117 -8.69 4.10 -3.02
CA LYS A 117 -7.26 4.35 -2.88
C LYS A 117 -6.77 4.02 -1.47
N TRP A 118 -7.48 4.47 -0.46
CA TRP A 118 -7.07 4.29 0.94
C TRP A 118 -7.24 2.85 1.43
N SER A 119 -8.21 2.13 0.90
CA SER A 119 -8.45 0.71 1.21
C SER A 119 -7.62 -0.25 0.35
N TYR A 120 -6.70 0.26 -0.47
CA TYR A 120 -5.88 -0.54 -1.40
C TYR A 120 -6.71 -1.41 -2.36
N ALA A 121 -7.92 -0.96 -2.67
CA ALA A 121 -8.86 -1.66 -3.55
C ALA A 121 -8.82 -1.19 -5.01
N THR A 122 -7.81 -0.42 -5.37
CA THR A 122 -7.62 0.02 -6.76
C THR A 122 -7.28 -1.18 -7.65
N PRO A 123 -8.01 -1.40 -8.76
CA PRO A 123 -7.71 -2.47 -9.69
C PRO A 123 -6.30 -2.38 -10.26
N THR A 124 -5.61 -3.52 -10.35
CA THR A 124 -4.30 -3.61 -10.99
C THR A 124 -4.40 -3.78 -12.50
N ILE A 125 -5.54 -4.28 -12.98
CA ILE A 125 -5.85 -4.47 -14.40
C ILE A 125 -7.24 -3.87 -14.65
N GLY A 126 -7.38 -3.07 -15.68
CA GLY A 126 -8.63 -2.39 -16.02
C GLY A 126 -8.83 -1.08 -15.26
N ARG A 127 -10.07 -0.74 -14.96
CA ARG A 127 -10.48 0.50 -14.29
C ARG A 127 -11.54 0.23 -13.21
N MET A 128 -11.84 1.23 -12.41
CA MET A 128 -12.99 1.17 -11.50
C MET A 128 -14.30 1.16 -12.29
N PRO A 129 -15.35 0.50 -11.76
CA PRO A 129 -16.68 0.54 -12.34
C PRO A 129 -17.23 1.96 -12.46
N GLU A 130 -17.83 2.27 -13.60
CA GLU A 130 -18.47 3.56 -13.87
C GLU A 130 -19.99 3.44 -14.00
N SER A 131 -20.51 2.22 -14.13
CA SER A 131 -21.94 1.95 -14.26
C SER A 131 -22.41 0.89 -13.26
N GLY A 132 -23.71 0.86 -12.97
CA GLY A 132 -24.29 -0.12 -12.05
C GLY A 132 -24.28 -1.57 -12.54
N LYS A 133 -23.82 -1.82 -13.76
CA LYS A 133 -23.67 -3.16 -14.32
C LYS A 133 -22.23 -3.63 -14.38
N GLU A 134 -21.31 -2.82 -13.89
CA GLU A 134 -19.88 -3.15 -13.85
C GLU A 134 -19.45 -3.45 -12.42
N VAL A 135 -18.52 -4.38 -12.29
CA VAL A 135 -17.93 -4.76 -10.99
C VAL A 135 -16.43 -4.93 -11.14
N ALA A 136 -15.68 -4.46 -10.15
CA ALA A 136 -14.28 -4.82 -9.98
C ALA A 136 -14.21 -5.97 -8.98
N MET A 137 -13.56 -7.04 -9.36
CA MET A 137 -13.48 -8.28 -8.58
C MET A 137 -12.06 -8.79 -8.54
N ASP A 138 -11.66 -9.40 -7.45
CA ASP A 138 -10.35 -10.03 -7.38
C ASP A 138 -10.31 -11.37 -8.11
N THR A 139 -9.12 -11.84 -8.46
CA THR A 139 -8.93 -13.09 -9.19
C THR A 139 -9.35 -14.32 -8.40
N ALA A 140 -9.27 -14.27 -7.05
CA ALA A 140 -9.70 -15.36 -6.20
C ALA A 140 -11.23 -15.50 -6.22
N ALA A 141 -11.96 -14.41 -6.19
CA ALA A 141 -13.41 -14.41 -6.31
C ALA A 141 -13.87 -14.93 -7.68
N LEU A 142 -13.19 -14.54 -8.77
CA LEU A 142 -13.47 -15.07 -10.10
C LEU A 142 -13.24 -16.59 -10.19
N GLN A 143 -12.17 -17.09 -9.54
CA GLN A 143 -11.92 -18.54 -9.47
C GLN A 143 -12.99 -19.28 -8.68
N LEU A 144 -13.51 -18.70 -7.59
CA LEU A 144 -14.62 -19.28 -6.84
C LEU A 144 -15.92 -19.37 -7.65
N LEU A 145 -16.10 -18.44 -8.58
CA LEU A 145 -17.22 -18.46 -9.54
C LEU A 145 -16.96 -19.36 -10.76
N GLY A 146 -15.75 -19.89 -10.93
CA GLY A 146 -15.38 -20.68 -12.09
C GLY A 146 -15.24 -19.87 -13.38
N VAL A 147 -15.01 -18.55 -13.27
CA VAL A 147 -14.88 -17.62 -14.40
C VAL A 147 -13.41 -17.31 -14.64
N THR A 148 -12.99 -17.34 -15.90
CA THR A 148 -11.64 -16.95 -16.30
C THR A 148 -11.41 -15.45 -16.01
N PRO A 149 -10.28 -15.05 -15.39
CA PRO A 149 -10.02 -13.67 -15.04
C PRO A 149 -9.64 -12.83 -16.28
N GLU A 150 -10.64 -12.40 -17.02
CA GLU A 150 -10.50 -11.55 -18.20
C GLU A 150 -11.37 -10.30 -18.06
N LEU A 151 -10.89 -9.17 -18.62
CA LEU A 151 -11.69 -7.94 -18.65
C LEU A 151 -12.90 -8.12 -19.57
N GLY A 152 -14.08 -7.74 -19.06
CA GLY A 152 -15.34 -7.89 -19.77
C GLY A 152 -16.01 -9.25 -19.61
N ALA A 153 -15.48 -10.13 -18.77
CA ALA A 153 -16.17 -11.37 -18.41
C ALA A 153 -17.47 -11.07 -17.68
N GLU A 154 -18.55 -11.78 -18.05
CA GLU A 154 -19.85 -11.68 -17.39
C GLU A 154 -19.88 -12.57 -16.15
N VAL A 155 -20.32 -12.01 -15.03
CA VAL A 155 -20.48 -12.73 -13.78
C VAL A 155 -21.91 -12.58 -13.25
N THR A 156 -22.47 -13.67 -12.75
CA THR A 156 -23.76 -13.65 -12.08
C THR A 156 -23.55 -13.98 -10.61
N VAL A 157 -23.95 -13.08 -9.73
CA VAL A 157 -23.80 -13.24 -8.29
C VAL A 157 -25.13 -12.99 -7.62
N SER A 158 -25.63 -13.99 -6.85
CA SER A 158 -26.78 -13.80 -5.98
C SER A 158 -26.29 -13.21 -4.66
N TYR A 159 -26.94 -12.17 -4.18
CA TYR A 159 -26.60 -11.55 -2.91
C TYR A 159 -27.84 -11.21 -2.10
N SER A 160 -27.71 -11.25 -0.80
CA SER A 160 -28.75 -10.79 0.13
C SER A 160 -28.47 -9.34 0.50
N ILE A 161 -29.47 -8.51 0.36
CA ILE A 161 -29.44 -7.15 0.90
C ILE A 161 -29.76 -7.29 2.39
N THR A 162 -28.73 -7.25 3.22
CA THR A 162 -28.95 -7.01 4.62
C THR A 162 -29.24 -5.51 4.74
N GLU A 163 -30.42 -5.13 5.24
CA GLU A 163 -30.72 -3.74 5.60
C GLU A 163 -29.81 -3.27 6.75
N ILE A 164 -28.52 -3.27 6.52
CA ILE A 164 -27.58 -2.45 7.27
C ILE A 164 -27.63 -1.11 6.55
N GLY A 165 -28.70 -0.39 6.76
CA GLY A 165 -28.97 0.92 6.15
C GLY A 165 -28.01 1.98 6.66
N ARG A 166 -26.69 1.83 6.38
CA ARG A 166 -25.73 2.74 7.00
C ARG A 166 -24.46 2.80 6.14
N ALA A 167 -24.20 3.99 5.61
CA ALA A 167 -22.98 4.29 4.90
C ALA A 167 -21.78 4.35 5.88
N HIS A 168 -20.67 3.73 5.52
CA HIS A 168 -19.41 3.96 6.20
C HIS A 168 -18.69 5.13 5.51
N VAL A 169 -18.38 6.17 6.23
CA VAL A 169 -17.64 7.36 5.77
C VAL A 169 -16.24 7.37 6.36
#